data_e13a66e4566bac7ff1c53e78a05e09d6
#
_entry.id   e13a66e4566bac7ff1c53e78a05e09d6
#
_cell.length_a   1.000
_cell.length_b   1.000
_cell.length_c   1.000
_cell.angle_alpha   90.00
_cell.angle_beta   90.00
_cell.angle_gamma   90.00
#
_symmetry.space_group_name_H-M   'P 1'
#
loop_
_entity.id
_entity.type
_entity.pdbx_description
1 polymer ?
#
loop_
_entity_poly.entity_id
_entity_poly.type
_entity_poly.pdbx_seq_one_letter_code
_entity_poly.pdbx_strand_id
1 'polypeptide(L)'
;MRHAQLFAVALAFTGLAPAFVLAQAPQGAAPSGLVDNPCPPPLQVPPELAEILMSPNRDALMAAPPPAVVAYNQEQARRTRDDWGNLCRYRADNAARVAAKAPAPTAVFMGDSITEGWARTGADFFSANGYVGRGISGQVTGQNLLRFQQDVINLHPRVVHIMIGTNDVAGNAGPTTYENIQNNLMAMVQMARANKIAVVLATIPPSTDFPWRRGMEPALKFVTLNDWIRDYAKREDLVLVDYHKALANAENGFRTEWSGDGVHPNPEGYKIMNPLAEAAVKAALNKR
;
A
#
# COMPACT_ATOMS: atom_id res chain seq x y z
N MET A 1 -20.05 75.92 35.03
CA MET A 1 -18.67 75.42 34.93
C MET A 1 -18.48 74.37 35.99
N ARG A 2 -18.59 73.09 35.68
CA ARG A 2 -18.39 71.99 36.59
C ARG A 2 -17.37 71.04 35.95
N HIS A 3 -16.24 70.90 36.62
CA HIS A 3 -15.17 69.99 36.23
C HIS A 3 -15.58 68.57 36.66
N ALA A 4 -15.64 67.66 35.73
CA ALA A 4 -15.78 66.18 36.02
C ALA A 4 -14.38 65.61 36.01
N GLN A 5 -13.94 65.12 37.16
CA GLN A 5 -12.75 64.27 37.32
C GLN A 5 -13.09 62.80 36.96
N LEU A 6 -12.40 62.32 35.98
CA LEU A 6 -12.43 60.84 35.64
C LEU A 6 -11.39 60.10 36.49
N PHE A 7 -11.86 59.24 37.36
CA PHE A 7 -11.02 58.25 38.03
C PHE A 7 -10.76 57.05 37.09
N ALA A 8 -9.51 56.85 36.74
CA ALA A 8 -9.07 55.66 36.04
C ALA A 8 -8.78 54.55 37.08
N VAL A 9 -9.58 53.49 37.10
CA VAL A 9 -9.33 52.28 37.87
C VAL A 9 -8.46 51.35 37.02
N ALA A 10 -7.20 51.18 37.41
CA ALA A 10 -6.31 50.19 36.83
C ALA A 10 -6.60 48.82 37.44
N LEU A 11 -7.23 47.92 36.67
CA LEU A 11 -7.34 46.51 37.01
C LEU A 11 -6.03 45.78 36.64
N ALA A 12 -5.28 45.39 37.63
CA ALA A 12 -4.13 44.52 37.44
C ALA A 12 -4.63 43.07 37.24
N PHE A 13 -4.56 42.58 36.01
CA PHE A 13 -4.74 41.17 35.70
C PHE A 13 -3.44 40.44 35.99
N THR A 14 -3.36 39.74 37.12
CA THR A 14 -2.35 38.70 37.35
C THR A 14 -2.72 37.43 36.59
N GLY A 15 -2.29 37.38 35.33
CA GLY A 15 -2.42 36.20 34.52
C GLY A 15 -1.46 35.11 34.98
N LEU A 16 -1.95 34.11 35.68
CA LEU A 16 -1.26 32.81 35.79
C LEU A 16 -1.28 32.15 34.41
N ALA A 17 -0.17 32.24 33.69
CA ALA A 17 0.03 31.44 32.49
C ALA A 17 0.04 29.96 32.89
N PRO A 18 -0.74 29.09 32.23
CA PRO A 18 -0.64 27.65 32.49
C PRO A 18 0.77 27.19 32.08
N ALA A 19 1.51 26.64 33.05
CA ALA A 19 2.77 25.96 32.76
C ALA A 19 2.43 24.74 31.89
N PHE A 20 2.72 24.82 30.59
CA PHE A 20 2.73 23.65 29.75
C PHE A 20 3.86 22.75 30.24
N VAL A 21 3.49 21.70 30.96
CA VAL A 21 4.40 20.58 31.23
C VAL A 21 4.64 19.90 29.89
N LEU A 22 5.77 20.23 29.26
CA LEU A 22 6.28 19.46 28.14
C LEU A 22 6.53 18.06 28.66
N ALA A 23 5.65 17.13 28.32
CA ALA A 23 5.87 15.72 28.57
C ALA A 23 7.22 15.34 27.93
N GLN A 24 8.17 14.89 28.77
CA GLN A 24 9.44 14.38 28.28
C GLN A 24 9.13 13.25 27.29
N ALA A 25 9.64 13.37 26.06
CA ALA A 25 9.56 12.31 25.07
C ALA A 25 10.19 11.04 25.66
N PRO A 26 9.58 9.86 25.47
CA PRO A 26 10.16 8.62 25.95
C PRO A 26 11.58 8.45 25.40
N GLN A 27 12.50 8.02 26.25
CA GLN A 27 13.89 7.74 25.86
C GLN A 27 13.88 6.76 24.69
N GLY A 28 14.40 7.17 23.54
CA GLY A 28 14.39 6.40 22.30
C GLY A 28 13.45 6.95 21.22
N ALA A 29 12.78 8.10 21.43
CA ALA A 29 12.04 8.77 20.37
C ALA A 29 12.99 9.14 19.21
N ALA A 30 12.58 8.82 17.99
CA ALA A 30 13.31 9.25 16.80
C ALA A 30 13.47 10.78 16.81
N PRO A 31 14.61 11.31 16.37
CA PRO A 31 14.81 12.75 16.32
C PRO A 31 13.69 13.40 15.48
N SER A 32 13.08 14.45 16.03
CA SER A 32 12.11 15.27 15.29
C SER A 32 12.85 16.22 14.36
N GLY A 33 12.35 16.38 13.13
CA GLY A 33 12.91 17.31 12.16
C GLY A 33 13.49 16.63 10.91
N LEU A 34 14.27 17.37 10.14
CA LEU A 34 14.90 16.87 8.92
C LEU A 34 16.12 16.02 9.25
N VAL A 35 16.16 14.81 8.70
CA VAL A 35 17.27 13.87 8.83
C VAL A 35 17.57 13.24 7.47
N ASP A 36 18.82 12.84 7.25
CA ASP A 36 19.24 12.21 5.98
C ASP A 36 18.57 10.86 5.75
N ASN A 37 18.43 10.07 6.82
CA ASN A 37 17.76 8.78 6.77
C ASN A 37 16.80 8.60 7.96
N PRO A 38 15.48 8.76 7.74
CA PRO A 38 14.48 8.57 8.79
C PRO A 38 14.15 7.09 9.06
N CYS A 39 14.71 6.16 8.26
CA CYS A 39 14.31 4.77 8.30
C CYS A 39 15.02 4.01 9.42
N PRO A 40 14.27 3.41 10.35
CA PRO A 40 14.83 2.55 11.36
C PRO A 40 15.39 1.26 10.74
N PRO A 41 16.30 0.56 11.44
CA PRO A 41 16.74 -0.78 11.01
C PRO A 41 15.55 -1.73 10.79
N PRO A 42 15.69 -2.74 9.93
CA PRO A 42 14.64 -3.75 9.75
C PRO A 42 14.20 -4.35 11.09
N LEU A 43 12.88 -4.46 11.27
CA LEU A 43 12.33 -5.08 12.47
C LEU A 43 12.52 -6.60 12.39
N GLN A 44 13.13 -7.16 13.41
CA GLN A 44 13.36 -8.60 13.49
C GLN A 44 12.05 -9.29 13.88
N VAL A 45 11.61 -10.24 13.07
CA VAL A 45 10.42 -11.06 13.36
C VAL A 45 10.78 -12.06 14.45
N PRO A 46 10.08 -12.06 15.60
CA PRO A 46 10.37 -13.04 16.65
C PRO A 46 10.03 -14.44 16.17
N PRO A 47 10.86 -15.46 16.50
CA PRO A 47 10.60 -16.85 16.10
C PRO A 47 9.23 -17.35 16.50
N GLU A 48 8.75 -16.97 17.69
CA GLU A 48 7.45 -17.33 18.23
C GLU A 48 6.29 -16.88 17.32
N LEU A 49 6.42 -15.75 16.64
CA LEU A 49 5.41 -15.29 15.69
C LEU A 49 5.33 -16.24 14.49
N ALA A 50 6.46 -16.70 13.97
CA ALA A 50 6.49 -17.65 12.86
C ALA A 50 5.84 -18.99 13.26
N GLU A 51 6.12 -19.48 14.48
CA GLU A 51 5.52 -20.69 15.03
C GLU A 51 4.00 -20.55 15.18
N ILE A 52 3.53 -19.42 15.72
CA ILE A 52 2.09 -19.11 15.86
C ILE A 52 1.40 -19.12 14.49
N LEU A 53 1.98 -18.47 13.50
CA LEU A 53 1.38 -18.36 12.16
C LEU A 53 1.25 -19.72 11.45
N MET A 54 2.11 -20.66 11.77
CA MET A 54 2.06 -22.04 11.23
C MET A 54 1.21 -22.99 12.08
N SER A 55 0.73 -22.54 13.25
CA SER A 55 -0.05 -23.39 14.15
C SER A 55 -1.51 -23.53 13.68
N PRO A 56 -2.11 -24.71 13.80
CA PRO A 56 -3.55 -24.90 13.61
C PRO A 56 -4.40 -24.14 14.64
N ASN A 57 -3.81 -23.82 15.81
CA ASN A 57 -4.45 -23.05 16.89
C ASN A 57 -4.08 -21.56 16.87
N ARG A 58 -3.71 -21.04 15.70
CA ARG A 58 -3.22 -19.66 15.53
C ARG A 58 -4.08 -18.61 16.22
N ASP A 59 -5.39 -18.66 16.06
CA ASP A 59 -6.29 -17.63 16.57
C ASP A 59 -6.33 -17.61 18.11
N ALA A 60 -6.29 -18.78 18.75
CA ALA A 60 -6.20 -18.88 20.21
C ALA A 60 -4.85 -18.37 20.74
N LEU A 61 -3.75 -18.69 20.05
CA LEU A 61 -2.40 -18.21 20.41
C LEU A 61 -2.26 -16.70 20.19
N MET A 62 -2.89 -16.14 19.15
CA MET A 62 -2.89 -14.70 18.90
C MET A 62 -3.81 -13.93 19.88
N ALA A 63 -4.76 -14.59 20.54
CA ALA A 63 -5.56 -13.96 21.60
C ALA A 63 -4.76 -13.68 22.89
N ALA A 64 -3.68 -14.45 23.13
CA ALA A 64 -2.75 -14.26 24.25
C ALA A 64 -1.29 -14.45 23.79
N PRO A 65 -0.76 -13.52 22.98
CA PRO A 65 0.53 -13.70 22.33
C PRO A 65 1.69 -13.59 23.36
N PRO A 66 2.83 -14.28 23.10
CA PRO A 66 4.02 -14.14 23.90
C PRO A 66 4.52 -12.68 23.97
N PRO A 67 5.25 -12.29 25.05
CA PRO A 67 5.74 -10.92 25.22
C PRO A 67 6.57 -10.40 24.04
N ALA A 68 7.39 -11.25 23.41
CA ALA A 68 8.18 -10.87 22.24
C ALA A 68 7.28 -10.50 21.04
N VAL A 69 6.18 -11.22 20.84
CA VAL A 69 5.19 -10.93 19.79
C VAL A 69 4.41 -9.66 20.10
N VAL A 70 4.08 -9.41 21.38
CA VAL A 70 3.45 -8.15 21.81
C VAL A 70 4.36 -6.97 21.51
N ALA A 71 5.63 -7.04 21.92
CA ALA A 71 6.62 -5.98 21.68
C ALA A 71 6.84 -5.72 20.17
N TYR A 72 6.93 -6.79 19.38
CA TYR A 72 7.02 -6.71 17.92
C TYR A 72 5.81 -5.98 17.33
N ASN A 73 4.59 -6.37 17.72
CA ASN A 73 3.37 -5.76 17.20
C ASN A 73 3.24 -4.28 17.61
N GLN A 74 3.64 -3.92 18.83
CA GLN A 74 3.66 -2.53 19.30
C GLN A 74 4.65 -1.68 18.48
N GLU A 75 5.86 -2.17 18.27
CA GLU A 75 6.86 -1.47 17.47
C GLU A 75 6.41 -1.36 16.00
N GLN A 76 5.81 -2.41 15.44
CA GLN A 76 5.25 -2.37 14.09
C GLN A 76 4.13 -1.33 13.98
N ALA A 77 3.22 -1.27 14.97
CA ALA A 77 2.16 -0.27 15.01
C ALA A 77 2.72 1.16 15.11
N ARG A 78 3.77 1.36 15.92
CA ARG A 78 4.49 2.64 16.01
C ARG A 78 5.08 3.03 14.67
N ARG A 79 5.81 2.13 14.00
CA ARG A 79 6.40 2.38 12.67
C ARG A 79 5.35 2.71 11.63
N THR A 80 4.24 2.00 11.62
CA THR A 80 3.11 2.28 10.69
C THR A 80 2.51 3.66 10.94
N ARG A 81 2.43 4.12 12.20
CA ARG A 81 1.95 5.47 12.52
C ARG A 81 2.95 6.53 12.08
N ASP A 82 4.25 6.32 12.32
CA ASP A 82 5.31 7.28 12.03
C ASP A 82 5.64 7.34 10.53
N ASP A 83 5.46 6.24 9.80
CA ASP A 83 5.62 6.10 8.34
C ASP A 83 4.39 5.38 7.76
N TRP A 84 3.22 6.07 7.75
CA TRP A 84 1.97 5.48 7.29
C TRP A 84 2.03 5.00 5.83
N GLY A 85 2.75 5.72 4.97
CA GLY A 85 2.99 5.35 3.57
C GLY A 85 3.94 4.18 3.40
N ASN A 86 4.66 3.79 4.47
CA ASN A 86 5.76 2.82 4.46
C ASN A 86 6.84 3.19 3.43
N LEU A 87 7.23 4.46 3.44
CA LEU A 87 8.23 5.04 2.52
C LEU A 87 9.62 4.40 2.72
N CYS A 88 9.87 3.87 3.90
CA CYS A 88 11.12 3.18 4.22
C CYS A 88 11.26 1.81 3.56
N ARG A 89 10.16 1.16 3.15
CA ARG A 89 10.17 -0.24 2.67
C ARG A 89 11.12 -0.50 1.52
N TYR A 90 11.12 0.35 0.52
CA TYR A 90 11.95 0.20 -0.69
C TYR A 90 13.05 1.25 -0.82
N ARG A 91 13.20 2.15 0.17
CA ARG A 91 14.16 3.26 0.11
C ARG A 91 15.59 2.79 -0.16
N ALA A 92 16.06 1.77 0.57
CA ALA A 92 17.42 1.25 0.42
C ALA A 92 17.62 0.57 -0.96
N ASP A 93 16.64 -0.22 -1.42
CA ASP A 93 16.69 -0.84 -2.76
C ASP A 93 16.69 0.20 -3.87
N ASN A 94 15.81 1.22 -3.76
CA ASN A 94 15.76 2.31 -4.71
C ASN A 94 17.10 3.07 -4.77
N ALA A 95 17.69 3.37 -3.62
CA ALA A 95 19.00 4.03 -3.53
C ALA A 95 20.12 3.16 -4.12
N ALA A 96 20.13 1.86 -3.83
CA ALA A 96 21.10 0.92 -4.39
C ALA A 96 21.00 0.83 -5.92
N ARG A 97 19.79 0.82 -6.49
CA ARG A 97 19.57 0.85 -7.95
C ARG A 97 20.15 2.11 -8.59
N VAL A 98 19.92 3.26 -7.97
CA VAL A 98 20.47 4.55 -8.44
C VAL A 98 22.00 4.55 -8.36
N ALA A 99 22.57 4.14 -7.21
CA ALA A 99 24.02 4.09 -7.01
C ALA A 99 24.73 3.13 -8.00
N ALA A 100 24.09 1.98 -8.28
CA ALA A 100 24.59 1.00 -9.25
C ALA A 100 24.38 1.45 -10.71
N LYS A 101 23.73 2.59 -10.97
CA LYS A 101 23.30 3.01 -12.31
C LYS A 101 22.56 1.89 -13.05
N ALA A 102 21.71 1.17 -12.31
CA ALA A 102 20.95 0.07 -12.87
C ALA A 102 20.07 0.56 -14.03
N PRO A 103 19.86 -0.27 -15.07
CA PRO A 103 19.00 0.11 -16.19
C PRO A 103 17.58 0.41 -15.69
N ALA A 104 16.93 1.38 -16.34
CA ALA A 104 15.53 1.69 -16.08
C ALA A 104 14.67 0.44 -16.23
N PRO A 105 13.76 0.16 -15.27
CA PRO A 105 12.88 -1.00 -15.35
C PRO A 105 12.02 -0.99 -16.62
N THR A 106 11.82 -2.14 -17.24
CA THR A 106 10.79 -2.28 -18.29
C THR A 106 9.42 -1.93 -17.72
N ALA A 107 9.11 -2.46 -16.54
CA ALA A 107 7.91 -2.09 -15.80
C ALA A 107 8.14 -2.12 -14.29
N VAL A 108 7.45 -1.21 -13.57
CA VAL A 108 7.28 -1.30 -12.13
C VAL A 108 5.86 -1.80 -11.84
N PHE A 109 5.77 -2.82 -10.99
CA PHE A 109 4.51 -3.38 -10.53
C PHE A 109 4.17 -2.80 -9.14
N MET A 110 3.22 -1.88 -9.12
CA MET A 110 2.75 -1.17 -7.93
C MET A 110 1.49 -1.83 -7.38
N GLY A 111 1.45 -2.10 -6.06
CA GLY A 111 0.30 -2.78 -5.47
C GLY A 111 0.46 -3.13 -3.99
N ASP A 112 -0.26 -4.15 -3.57
CA ASP A 112 -0.35 -4.65 -2.20
C ASP A 112 0.34 -6.02 -2.01
N SER A 113 -0.21 -6.85 -1.09
CA SER A 113 0.29 -8.20 -0.79
C SER A 113 0.29 -9.13 -2.00
N ILE A 114 -0.67 -8.97 -2.92
CA ILE A 114 -0.74 -9.80 -4.13
C ILE A 114 0.47 -9.49 -5.02
N THR A 115 0.78 -8.22 -5.22
CA THR A 115 1.97 -7.79 -5.97
C THR A 115 3.27 -8.14 -5.25
N GLU A 116 3.35 -8.00 -3.93
CA GLU A 116 4.52 -8.37 -3.13
C GLU A 116 4.78 -9.89 -3.19
N GLY A 117 3.73 -10.69 -3.02
CA GLY A 117 3.78 -12.14 -3.14
C GLY A 117 4.21 -12.59 -4.54
N TRP A 118 3.68 -11.94 -5.56
CA TRP A 118 4.04 -12.22 -6.96
C TRP A 118 5.52 -11.98 -7.25
N ALA A 119 6.04 -10.81 -6.86
CA ALA A 119 7.46 -10.51 -7.07
C ALA A 119 8.39 -11.44 -6.30
N ARG A 120 7.96 -11.93 -5.13
CA ARG A 120 8.72 -12.88 -4.31
C ARG A 120 8.71 -14.29 -4.88
N THR A 121 7.54 -14.82 -5.24
CA THR A 121 7.38 -16.21 -5.73
C THR A 121 7.69 -16.34 -7.21
N GLY A 122 7.55 -15.27 -8.00
CA GLY A 122 7.84 -15.18 -9.41
C GLY A 122 9.11 -14.42 -9.73
N ALA A 123 10.15 -14.48 -8.88
CA ALA A 123 11.39 -13.71 -9.05
C ALA A 123 12.01 -13.89 -10.44
N ASP A 124 12.00 -15.11 -10.98
CA ASP A 124 12.52 -15.40 -12.32
C ASP A 124 11.69 -14.72 -13.41
N PHE A 125 10.36 -14.71 -13.28
CA PHE A 125 9.49 -13.99 -14.22
C PHE A 125 9.77 -12.48 -14.20
N PHE A 126 9.92 -11.90 -13.01
CA PHE A 126 10.23 -10.48 -12.88
C PHE A 126 11.61 -10.14 -13.45
N SER A 127 12.64 -10.91 -13.11
CA SER A 127 14.01 -10.65 -13.57
C SER A 127 14.16 -10.85 -15.08
N ALA A 128 13.59 -11.90 -15.65
CA ALA A 128 13.65 -12.19 -17.08
C ALA A 128 13.03 -11.08 -17.95
N ASN A 129 12.02 -10.37 -17.41
CA ASN A 129 11.30 -9.32 -18.12
C ASN A 129 11.79 -7.89 -17.77
N GLY A 130 12.77 -7.75 -16.88
CA GLY A 130 13.22 -6.46 -16.38
C GLY A 130 12.15 -5.73 -15.56
N TYR A 131 11.29 -6.48 -14.85
CA TYR A 131 10.24 -5.95 -13.97
C TYR A 131 10.76 -5.73 -12.55
N VAL A 132 10.18 -4.75 -11.88
CA VAL A 132 10.49 -4.44 -10.48
C VAL A 132 9.19 -4.45 -9.67
N GLY A 133 9.12 -5.32 -8.65
CA GLY A 133 7.99 -5.37 -7.72
C GLY A 133 8.07 -4.26 -6.67
N ARG A 134 6.96 -3.56 -6.48
CA ARG A 134 6.77 -2.52 -5.46
C ARG A 134 5.43 -2.72 -4.73
N GLY A 135 5.08 -3.99 -4.48
CA GLY A 135 3.95 -4.36 -3.64
C GLY A 135 4.30 -4.28 -2.17
N ILE A 136 3.35 -3.88 -1.32
CA ILE A 136 3.49 -3.91 0.15
C ILE A 136 2.20 -4.47 0.75
N SER A 137 2.33 -5.56 1.50
CA SER A 137 1.20 -6.24 2.12
C SER A 137 0.34 -5.33 2.98
N GLY A 138 -0.97 -5.46 2.85
CA GLY A 138 -1.97 -4.72 3.62
C GLY A 138 -2.22 -3.28 3.17
N GLN A 139 -1.46 -2.75 2.21
CA GLN A 139 -1.60 -1.37 1.78
C GLN A 139 -2.88 -1.10 0.99
N VAL A 140 -3.42 0.10 1.22
CA VAL A 140 -4.55 0.70 0.52
C VAL A 140 -4.08 1.67 -0.57
N THR A 141 -4.99 2.11 -1.45
CA THR A 141 -4.69 3.01 -2.57
C THR A 141 -4.02 4.32 -2.14
N GLY A 142 -4.44 4.92 -1.01
CA GLY A 142 -3.84 6.15 -0.48
C GLY A 142 -2.37 5.99 -0.09
N GLN A 143 -1.99 4.84 0.49
CA GLN A 143 -0.60 4.54 0.82
C GLN A 143 0.25 4.31 -0.43
N ASN A 144 -0.30 3.65 -1.45
CA ASN A 144 0.36 3.51 -2.75
C ASN A 144 0.60 4.87 -3.41
N LEU A 145 -0.39 5.77 -3.38
CA LEU A 145 -0.25 7.13 -3.91
C LEU A 145 0.89 7.90 -3.23
N LEU A 146 1.00 7.84 -1.89
CA LEU A 146 2.07 8.53 -1.15
C LEU A 146 3.48 8.11 -1.56
N ARG A 147 3.69 6.82 -1.85
CA ARG A 147 5.02 6.30 -2.23
C ARG A 147 5.24 6.23 -3.75
N PHE A 148 4.26 6.66 -4.56
CA PHE A 148 4.31 6.53 -6.01
C PHE A 148 5.48 7.30 -6.63
N GLN A 149 5.80 8.49 -6.11
CA GLN A 149 6.94 9.27 -6.56
C GLN A 149 8.25 8.51 -6.39
N GLN A 150 8.53 7.99 -5.19
CA GLN A 150 9.83 7.34 -4.91
C GLN A 150 9.95 5.94 -5.47
N ASP A 151 8.84 5.17 -5.51
CA ASP A 151 8.86 3.76 -5.85
C ASP A 151 8.56 3.49 -7.34
N VAL A 152 8.03 4.49 -8.05
CA VAL A 152 7.74 4.41 -9.48
C VAL A 152 8.47 5.50 -10.26
N ILE A 153 8.11 6.77 -10.03
CA ILE A 153 8.57 7.87 -10.87
C ILE A 153 10.11 8.00 -10.86
N ASN A 154 10.72 7.96 -9.69
CA ASN A 154 12.18 8.09 -9.53
C ASN A 154 12.99 6.90 -10.08
N LEU A 155 12.32 5.78 -10.40
CA LEU A 155 12.96 4.64 -11.06
C LEU A 155 12.92 4.74 -12.58
N HIS A 156 12.20 5.74 -13.12
CA HIS A 156 12.07 6.01 -14.55
C HIS A 156 11.66 4.79 -15.39
N PRO A 157 10.67 3.98 -14.99
CA PRO A 157 10.28 2.81 -15.75
C PRO A 157 9.65 3.21 -17.08
N ARG A 158 9.63 2.28 -18.03
CA ARG A 158 8.90 2.49 -19.28
C ARG A 158 7.40 2.33 -19.10
N VAL A 159 6.99 1.43 -18.17
CA VAL A 159 5.59 1.10 -17.86
C VAL A 159 5.42 1.05 -16.35
N VAL A 160 4.25 1.45 -15.86
CA VAL A 160 3.78 1.10 -14.51
C VAL A 160 2.55 0.21 -14.62
N HIS A 161 2.58 -0.91 -13.92
CA HIS A 161 1.43 -1.79 -13.70
C HIS A 161 0.83 -1.47 -12.33
N ILE A 162 -0.44 -1.06 -12.28
CA ILE A 162 -1.14 -0.65 -11.05
C ILE A 162 -2.22 -1.67 -10.74
N MET A 163 -2.10 -2.38 -9.62
CA MET A 163 -3.07 -3.35 -9.11
C MET A 163 -3.22 -3.17 -7.60
N ILE A 164 -4.27 -2.45 -7.18
CA ILE A 164 -4.49 -2.08 -5.77
C ILE A 164 -5.98 -1.79 -5.53
N GLY A 165 -6.46 -2.01 -4.31
CA GLY A 165 -7.82 -1.74 -3.88
C GLY A 165 -8.44 -2.84 -3.02
N THR A 166 -7.83 -4.03 -2.98
CA THR A 166 -8.27 -5.15 -2.13
C THR A 166 -8.42 -4.71 -0.67
N ASN A 167 -7.41 -4.06 -0.15
CA ASN A 167 -7.35 -3.64 1.26
C ASN A 167 -8.20 -2.40 1.57
N ASP A 168 -8.50 -1.58 0.57
CA ASP A 168 -9.49 -0.50 0.68
C ASP A 168 -10.88 -1.09 0.96
N VAL A 169 -11.29 -2.09 0.16
CA VAL A 169 -12.55 -2.81 0.34
C VAL A 169 -12.58 -3.57 1.67
N ALA A 170 -11.45 -4.13 2.10
CA ALA A 170 -11.30 -4.76 3.41
C ALA A 170 -11.29 -3.75 4.57
N GLY A 171 -11.15 -2.45 4.31
CA GLY A 171 -11.10 -1.40 5.33
C GLY A 171 -9.84 -1.46 6.20
N ASN A 172 -8.70 -1.91 5.66
CA ASN A 172 -7.46 -2.08 6.43
C ASN A 172 -6.90 -0.77 7.00
N ALA A 173 -7.14 0.36 6.32
CA ALA A 173 -6.78 1.69 6.81
C ALA A 173 -7.99 2.50 7.34
N GLY A 174 -9.08 1.82 7.69
CA GLY A 174 -10.33 2.42 8.11
C GLY A 174 -11.36 2.55 6.98
N PRO A 175 -12.52 3.18 7.24
CA PRO A 175 -13.57 3.37 6.24
C PRO A 175 -13.09 4.23 5.07
N THR A 176 -13.51 3.87 3.85
CA THR A 176 -13.26 4.64 2.64
C THR A 176 -14.46 4.60 1.72
N THR A 177 -14.42 5.34 0.60
CA THR A 177 -15.46 5.36 -0.42
C THR A 177 -14.90 4.90 -1.76
N TYR A 178 -15.77 4.46 -2.67
CA TYR A 178 -15.35 4.21 -4.06
C TYR A 178 -14.70 5.43 -4.70
N GLU A 179 -15.25 6.62 -4.44
CA GLU A 179 -14.70 7.88 -4.95
C GLU A 179 -13.26 8.11 -4.51
N ASN A 180 -12.93 7.86 -3.22
CA ASN A 180 -11.57 7.99 -2.73
C ASN A 180 -10.60 7.00 -3.41
N ILE A 181 -11.03 5.74 -3.59
CA ILE A 181 -10.25 4.74 -4.31
C ILE A 181 -10.00 5.18 -5.76
N GLN A 182 -11.07 5.63 -6.43
CA GLN A 182 -11.02 6.13 -7.80
C GLN A 182 -10.09 7.33 -7.93
N ASN A 183 -10.21 8.32 -7.05
CA ASN A 183 -9.36 9.51 -7.02
C ASN A 183 -7.88 9.14 -6.85
N ASN A 184 -7.55 8.20 -5.98
CA ASN A 184 -6.18 7.74 -5.79
C ASN A 184 -5.63 7.04 -7.04
N LEU A 185 -6.44 6.19 -7.69
CA LEU A 185 -6.07 5.53 -8.96
C LEU A 185 -5.86 6.56 -10.07
N MET A 186 -6.79 7.51 -10.23
CA MET A 186 -6.67 8.61 -11.20
C MET A 186 -5.42 9.45 -10.97
N ALA A 187 -5.11 9.79 -9.73
CA ALA A 187 -3.90 10.55 -9.39
C ALA A 187 -2.62 9.81 -9.77
N MET A 188 -2.51 8.50 -9.47
CA MET A 188 -1.36 7.69 -9.88
C MET A 188 -1.22 7.62 -11.41
N VAL A 189 -2.32 7.47 -12.15
CA VAL A 189 -2.33 7.49 -13.61
C VAL A 189 -1.85 8.85 -14.15
N GLN A 190 -2.35 9.95 -13.59
CA GLN A 190 -1.93 11.31 -13.98
C GLN A 190 -0.45 11.56 -13.69
N MET A 191 0.06 11.12 -12.53
CA MET A 191 1.49 11.21 -12.21
C MET A 191 2.35 10.42 -13.20
N ALA A 192 1.95 9.19 -13.55
CA ALA A 192 2.66 8.38 -14.54
C ALA A 192 2.71 9.07 -15.91
N ARG A 193 1.58 9.55 -16.41
CA ARG A 193 1.46 10.25 -17.69
C ARG A 193 2.29 11.53 -17.75
N ALA A 194 2.25 12.34 -16.69
CA ALA A 194 3.05 13.57 -16.58
C ALA A 194 4.56 13.28 -16.68
N ASN A 195 4.98 12.06 -16.29
CA ASN A 195 6.36 11.60 -16.37
C ASN A 195 6.63 10.69 -17.59
N LYS A 196 5.72 10.65 -18.57
CA LYS A 196 5.83 9.85 -19.81
C LYS A 196 6.00 8.35 -19.55
N ILE A 197 5.42 7.84 -18.47
CA ILE A 197 5.38 6.43 -18.13
C ILE A 197 4.04 5.88 -18.64
N ALA A 198 4.11 4.83 -19.46
CA ALA A 198 2.90 4.15 -19.93
C ALA A 198 2.23 3.40 -18.78
N VAL A 199 0.90 3.32 -18.78
CA VAL A 199 0.13 2.72 -17.69
C VAL A 199 -0.56 1.46 -18.14
N VAL A 200 -0.38 0.39 -17.39
CA VAL A 200 -1.23 -0.79 -17.36
C VAL A 200 -2.08 -0.71 -16.09
N LEU A 201 -3.39 -0.57 -16.25
CA LEU A 201 -4.31 -0.59 -15.13
C LEU A 201 -4.91 -1.99 -15.01
N ALA A 202 -4.89 -2.57 -13.81
CA ALA A 202 -5.36 -3.93 -13.58
C ALA A 202 -6.65 -3.94 -12.77
N THR A 203 -7.55 -4.89 -13.10
CA THR A 203 -8.66 -5.20 -12.20
C THR A 203 -8.15 -5.88 -10.94
N ILE A 204 -8.85 -5.68 -9.82
CA ILE A 204 -8.59 -6.34 -8.54
C ILE A 204 -8.97 -7.81 -8.68
N PRO A 205 -8.10 -8.77 -8.29
CA PRO A 205 -8.44 -10.20 -8.27
C PRO A 205 -9.70 -10.50 -7.45
N PRO A 206 -10.39 -11.61 -7.74
CA PRO A 206 -11.65 -11.93 -7.07
C PRO A 206 -11.46 -12.32 -5.60
N SER A 207 -12.50 -12.14 -4.78
CA SER A 207 -12.62 -12.74 -3.44
C SER A 207 -14.06 -12.68 -2.96
N THR A 208 -14.50 -13.68 -2.20
CA THR A 208 -15.84 -13.72 -1.57
C THR A 208 -15.80 -13.37 -0.09
N ASP A 209 -14.63 -13.43 0.54
CA ASP A 209 -14.45 -13.09 1.96
C ASP A 209 -12.97 -12.81 2.27
N PHE A 210 -12.69 -12.18 3.39
CA PHE A 210 -11.33 -11.92 3.85
C PHE A 210 -11.02 -12.78 5.08
N PRO A 211 -9.97 -13.64 5.07
CA PRO A 211 -9.59 -14.47 6.22
C PRO A 211 -9.36 -13.68 7.51
N TRP A 212 -8.86 -12.46 7.40
CA TRP A 212 -8.56 -11.57 8.54
C TRP A 212 -9.72 -10.65 8.93
N ARG A 213 -10.79 -10.57 8.12
CA ARG A 213 -11.97 -9.73 8.38
C ARG A 213 -13.21 -10.34 7.75
N ARG A 214 -13.74 -11.37 8.41
CA ARG A 214 -14.90 -12.13 7.92
C ARG A 214 -16.17 -11.27 7.82
N GLY A 215 -17.04 -11.63 6.89
CA GLY A 215 -18.35 -11.00 6.70
C GLY A 215 -18.33 -9.67 5.96
N MET A 216 -17.22 -9.31 5.31
CA MET A 216 -17.14 -8.08 4.51
C MET A 216 -17.80 -8.19 3.14
N GLU A 217 -18.09 -9.42 2.68
CA GLU A 217 -18.76 -9.72 1.39
C GLU A 217 -18.17 -8.91 0.22
N PRO A 218 -16.87 -9.08 -0.10
CA PRO A 218 -16.19 -8.24 -1.07
C PRO A 218 -16.57 -8.48 -2.54
N ALA A 219 -17.18 -9.63 -2.88
CA ALA A 219 -17.41 -10.06 -4.26
C ALA A 219 -18.10 -8.99 -5.11
N LEU A 220 -19.28 -8.50 -4.71
CA LEU A 220 -20.00 -7.45 -5.44
C LEU A 220 -19.30 -6.10 -5.38
N LYS A 221 -18.60 -5.80 -4.29
CA LYS A 221 -17.80 -4.57 -4.15
C LYS A 221 -16.65 -4.56 -5.16
N PHE A 222 -15.99 -5.71 -5.36
CA PHE A 222 -14.96 -5.86 -6.38
C PHE A 222 -15.52 -5.77 -7.79
N VAL A 223 -16.68 -6.39 -8.06
CA VAL A 223 -17.35 -6.25 -9.36
C VAL A 223 -17.58 -4.77 -9.67
N THR A 224 -18.21 -4.02 -8.75
CA THR A 224 -18.48 -2.59 -8.90
C THR A 224 -17.20 -1.77 -9.16
N LEU A 225 -16.16 -2.01 -8.39
CA LEU A 225 -14.90 -1.28 -8.55
C LEU A 225 -14.18 -1.67 -9.84
N ASN A 226 -14.20 -2.96 -10.21
CA ASN A 226 -13.59 -3.45 -11.43
C ASN A 226 -14.33 -2.97 -12.69
N ASP A 227 -15.65 -2.80 -12.64
CA ASP A 227 -16.43 -2.21 -13.75
C ASP A 227 -15.99 -0.76 -13.96
N TRP A 228 -15.85 0.02 -12.87
CA TRP A 228 -15.30 1.37 -12.97
C TRP A 228 -13.86 1.37 -13.52
N ILE A 229 -12.98 0.44 -13.08
CA ILE A 229 -11.62 0.32 -13.59
C ILE A 229 -11.61 0.06 -15.11
N ARG A 230 -12.48 -0.83 -15.60
CA ARG A 230 -12.63 -1.12 -17.04
C ARG A 230 -13.08 0.11 -17.82
N ASP A 231 -14.11 0.80 -17.33
CA ASP A 231 -14.65 2.00 -17.96
C ASP A 231 -13.64 3.15 -17.94
N TYR A 232 -12.92 3.33 -16.83
CA TYR A 232 -11.89 4.34 -16.72
C TYR A 232 -10.72 4.04 -17.69
N ALA A 233 -10.23 2.81 -17.73
CA ALA A 233 -9.18 2.42 -18.65
C ALA A 233 -9.59 2.63 -20.13
N LYS A 234 -10.83 2.31 -20.49
CA LYS A 234 -11.36 2.54 -21.83
C LYS A 234 -11.47 4.04 -22.16
N ARG A 235 -12.03 4.83 -21.25
CA ARG A 235 -12.22 6.28 -21.44
C ARG A 235 -10.89 7.02 -21.57
N GLU A 236 -9.90 6.59 -20.81
CA GLU A 236 -8.56 7.19 -20.79
C GLU A 236 -7.58 6.55 -21.78
N ASP A 237 -8.02 5.65 -22.62
CA ASP A 237 -7.18 4.89 -23.57
C ASP A 237 -5.96 4.23 -22.90
N LEU A 238 -6.15 3.67 -21.69
CA LEU A 238 -5.14 2.91 -20.98
C LEU A 238 -5.14 1.45 -21.42
N VAL A 239 -4.01 0.77 -21.24
CA VAL A 239 -4.00 -0.69 -21.35
C VAL A 239 -4.60 -1.27 -20.08
N LEU A 240 -5.64 -2.09 -20.24
CA LEU A 240 -6.28 -2.84 -19.17
C LEU A 240 -5.75 -4.28 -19.15
N VAL A 241 -5.51 -4.82 -17.94
CA VAL A 241 -5.38 -6.25 -17.73
C VAL A 241 -6.47 -6.73 -16.75
N ASP A 242 -7.25 -7.71 -17.16
CA ASP A 242 -8.43 -8.16 -16.40
C ASP A 242 -8.15 -9.46 -15.65
N TYR A 243 -7.49 -9.36 -14.49
CA TYR A 243 -7.22 -10.49 -13.63
C TYR A 243 -8.47 -11.04 -12.95
N HIS A 244 -9.44 -10.17 -12.63
CA HIS A 244 -10.71 -10.63 -12.06
C HIS A 244 -11.38 -11.66 -12.98
N LYS A 245 -11.55 -11.31 -14.24
CA LYS A 245 -12.15 -12.20 -15.24
C LYS A 245 -11.38 -13.51 -15.42
N ALA A 246 -10.04 -13.44 -15.35
CA ALA A 246 -9.19 -14.60 -15.55
C ALA A 246 -9.20 -15.59 -14.38
N LEU A 247 -9.39 -15.09 -13.15
CA LEU A 247 -9.22 -15.85 -11.91
C LEU A 247 -10.55 -16.17 -11.20
N ALA A 248 -11.66 -15.53 -11.58
CA ALA A 248 -12.94 -15.69 -10.91
C ALA A 248 -13.63 -17.02 -11.26
N ASN A 249 -14.32 -17.55 -10.26
CA ASN A 249 -15.35 -18.56 -10.42
C ASN A 249 -16.73 -17.91 -10.66
N ALA A 250 -17.80 -18.70 -10.71
CA ALA A 250 -19.16 -18.22 -10.96
C ALA A 250 -19.70 -17.29 -9.86
N GLU A 251 -19.19 -17.38 -8.64
CA GLU A 251 -19.57 -16.59 -7.47
C GLU A 251 -18.70 -15.34 -7.29
N ASN A 252 -17.87 -14.98 -8.28
CA ASN A 252 -16.88 -13.90 -8.20
C ASN A 252 -15.82 -14.08 -7.09
N GLY A 253 -15.58 -15.31 -6.68
CA GLY A 253 -14.48 -15.71 -5.81
C GLY A 253 -13.31 -16.27 -6.61
N PHE A 254 -12.17 -16.50 -5.95
CA PHE A 254 -11.09 -17.26 -6.54
C PHE A 254 -11.52 -18.70 -6.86
N ARG A 255 -11.03 -19.25 -7.95
CA ARG A 255 -11.03 -20.69 -8.12
C ARG A 255 -10.10 -21.33 -7.11
N THR A 256 -10.54 -22.41 -6.46
CA THR A 256 -9.85 -23.00 -5.32
C THR A 256 -8.46 -23.54 -5.66
N GLU A 257 -8.24 -23.94 -6.91
CA GLU A 257 -6.94 -24.40 -7.41
C GLU A 257 -5.90 -23.26 -7.52
N TRP A 258 -6.32 -21.99 -7.53
CA TRP A 258 -5.44 -20.84 -7.74
C TRP A 258 -5.22 -19.96 -6.50
N SER A 259 -5.92 -20.25 -5.41
CA SER A 259 -5.76 -19.53 -4.14
C SER A 259 -6.07 -20.47 -2.96
N GLY A 260 -5.20 -20.46 -1.96
CA GLY A 260 -5.40 -21.25 -0.74
C GLY A 260 -6.25 -20.56 0.33
N ASP A 261 -6.34 -19.24 0.28
CA ASP A 261 -7.06 -18.43 1.26
C ASP A 261 -8.24 -17.61 0.66
N GLY A 262 -8.46 -17.74 -0.65
CA GLY A 262 -9.52 -17.05 -1.38
C GLY A 262 -9.23 -15.58 -1.70
N VAL A 263 -8.01 -15.09 -1.44
CA VAL A 263 -7.58 -13.70 -1.70
C VAL A 263 -6.26 -13.65 -2.46
N HIS A 264 -5.27 -14.41 -2.01
CA HIS A 264 -3.92 -14.38 -2.56
C HIS A 264 -3.71 -15.51 -3.56
N PRO A 265 -3.25 -15.22 -4.79
CA PRO A 265 -2.87 -16.26 -5.73
C PRO A 265 -1.77 -17.14 -5.15
N ASN A 266 -1.93 -18.45 -5.29
CA ASN A 266 -0.85 -19.40 -5.10
C ASN A 266 0.08 -19.42 -6.35
N PRO A 267 1.15 -20.23 -6.39
CA PRO A 267 2.03 -20.30 -7.56
C PRO A 267 1.30 -20.58 -8.88
N GLU A 268 0.26 -21.40 -8.86
CA GLU A 268 -0.54 -21.70 -10.07
C GLU A 268 -1.39 -20.49 -10.49
N GLY A 269 -1.98 -19.76 -9.54
CA GLY A 269 -2.68 -18.50 -9.81
C GLY A 269 -1.76 -17.47 -10.44
N TYR A 270 -0.54 -17.31 -9.96
CA TYR A 270 0.44 -16.39 -10.59
C TYR A 270 0.85 -16.86 -12.00
N LYS A 271 0.91 -18.17 -12.28
CA LYS A 271 1.15 -18.66 -13.64
C LYS A 271 0.06 -18.25 -14.62
N ILE A 272 -1.19 -18.09 -14.16
CA ILE A 272 -2.28 -17.54 -14.99
C ILE A 272 -2.07 -16.02 -15.22
N MET A 273 -1.60 -15.31 -14.20
CA MET A 273 -1.38 -13.85 -14.30
C MET A 273 -0.17 -13.48 -15.17
N ASN A 274 0.90 -14.27 -15.17
CA ASN A 274 2.14 -13.98 -15.88
C ASN A 274 1.95 -13.61 -17.36
N PRO A 275 1.35 -14.46 -18.21
CA PRO A 275 1.19 -14.15 -19.63
C PRO A 275 0.28 -12.95 -19.88
N LEU A 276 -0.71 -12.71 -19.02
CA LEU A 276 -1.60 -11.56 -19.12
C LEU A 276 -0.84 -10.26 -18.83
N ALA A 277 0.00 -10.26 -17.79
CA ALA A 277 0.85 -9.12 -17.44
C ALA A 277 1.86 -8.81 -18.54
N GLU A 278 2.53 -9.83 -19.07
CA GLU A 278 3.51 -9.67 -20.14
C GLU A 278 2.86 -9.07 -21.40
N ALA A 279 1.71 -9.60 -21.82
CA ALA A 279 0.95 -9.10 -22.96
C ALA A 279 0.52 -7.62 -22.75
N ALA A 280 0.05 -7.28 -21.54
CA ALA A 280 -0.37 -5.93 -21.21
C ALA A 280 0.82 -4.94 -21.19
N VAL A 281 1.95 -5.31 -20.58
CA VAL A 281 3.16 -4.48 -20.60
C VAL A 281 3.65 -4.28 -22.03
N LYS A 282 3.70 -5.32 -22.86
CA LYS A 282 4.05 -5.23 -24.26
C LYS A 282 3.10 -4.30 -25.05
N ALA A 283 1.80 -4.41 -24.82
CA ALA A 283 0.82 -3.52 -25.42
C ALA A 283 1.03 -2.05 -25.02
N ALA A 284 1.32 -1.80 -23.73
CA ALA A 284 1.59 -0.45 -23.23
C ALA A 284 2.88 0.15 -23.83
N LEU A 285 3.91 -0.66 -24.05
CA LEU A 285 5.15 -0.24 -24.71
C LEU A 285 4.92 0.16 -26.17
N ASN A 286 3.99 -0.47 -26.86
CA ASN A 286 3.66 -0.19 -28.27
C ASN A 286 2.73 1.00 -28.46
N LYS A 287 2.06 1.47 -27.39
CA LYS A 287 1.19 2.67 -27.40
C LYS A 287 1.94 3.98 -27.19
N ARG A 288 3.24 3.93 -26.94
CA ARG A 288 4.09 5.10 -26.66
C ARG A 288 4.40 5.90 -27.91
#